data_3f8fb499d3f0a1d805196ef5c6dc96a3
#
_entry.id   3f8fb499d3f0a1d805196ef5c6dc96a3
#
_cell.length_a   1.000
_cell.length_b   1.000
_cell.length_c   1.000
_cell.angle_alpha   90.00
_cell.angle_beta   90.00
_cell.angle_gamma   90.00
#
_symmetry.space_group_name_H-M   'P 1'
#
loop_
_entity.id
_entity.type
_entity.pdbx_description
1 polymer ?
#
loop_
_entity_poly.entity_id
_entity_poly.type
_entity_poly.pdbx_seq_one_letter_code
_entity_poly.pdbx_strand_id
1 'polypeptide(L)'
;MLFSQALGLPVITADDATTVGKVADLTVDAHDATVAAVRLSGAADRTEALPWSAVEAVGTDAVIVHSRVTAEQGQDRVPAHHRALGSRVLTEHGVEHGTVRDIAFDPVSGRILTLYTALGEIAGARLMGLGSYAAVVRAEPALTGAVGSP
;
A
#
# COMPACT_ATOMS: atom_id res chain seq x y z
N MET A 1 -1.59 9.15 -6.38
CA MET A 1 -1.54 7.97 -7.25
C MET A 1 -2.36 6.85 -6.64
N LEU A 2 -3.01 6.05 -7.47
CA LEU A 2 -3.83 4.94 -6.98
C LEU A 2 -3.06 3.63 -7.06
N PHE A 3 -3.34 2.71 -6.13
CA PHE A 3 -2.76 1.37 -6.19
C PHE A 3 -3.03 0.73 -7.55
N SER A 4 -4.25 0.89 -8.07
CA SER A 4 -4.62 0.31 -9.35
C SER A 4 -3.77 0.86 -10.49
N GLN A 5 -3.26 2.08 -10.36
CA GLN A 5 -2.40 2.66 -11.38
C GLN A 5 -0.97 2.14 -11.28
N ALA A 6 -0.55 1.73 -10.09
CA ALA A 6 0.80 1.22 -9.89
C ALA A 6 0.92 -0.25 -10.29
N LEU A 7 -0.17 -1.01 -10.17
CA LEU A 7 -0.14 -2.44 -10.48
C LEU A 7 0.19 -2.65 -11.95
N GLY A 8 1.11 -3.56 -12.21
CA GLY A 8 1.51 -3.90 -13.57
C GLY A 8 2.60 -3.03 -14.15
N LEU A 9 3.01 -1.97 -13.46
CA LEU A 9 4.10 -1.14 -13.95
C LEU A 9 5.43 -1.92 -13.92
N PRO A 10 6.29 -1.72 -14.91
CA PRO A 10 7.61 -2.33 -14.85
C PRO A 10 8.45 -1.69 -13.76
N VAL A 11 9.27 -2.48 -13.12
CA VAL A 11 10.20 -2.04 -12.09
C VAL A 11 11.60 -2.08 -12.71
N ILE A 12 12.25 -0.93 -12.73
CA ILE A 12 13.47 -0.73 -13.50
C ILE A 12 14.55 -0.13 -12.61
N THR A 13 15.77 -0.66 -12.72
CA THR A 13 16.90 -0.13 -11.97
C THR A 13 17.34 1.20 -12.56
N ALA A 14 17.72 2.14 -11.69
CA ALA A 14 18.08 3.48 -12.12
C ALA A 14 19.43 3.52 -12.84
N ASP A 15 20.36 2.64 -12.47
CA ASP A 15 21.73 2.74 -12.97
C ASP A 15 21.91 2.13 -14.37
N ASP A 16 21.22 1.02 -14.66
CA ASP A 16 21.42 0.36 -15.95
C ASP A 16 20.11 0.11 -16.69
N ALA A 17 19.01 0.65 -16.19
CA ALA A 17 17.71 0.54 -16.83
C ALA A 17 17.29 -0.90 -17.10
N THR A 18 17.63 -1.80 -16.18
CA THR A 18 17.26 -3.21 -16.30
C THR A 18 15.93 -3.45 -15.63
N THR A 19 15.05 -4.18 -16.32
CA THR A 19 13.76 -4.55 -15.76
C THR A 19 13.96 -5.68 -14.77
N VAL A 20 13.52 -5.48 -13.52
CA VAL A 20 13.63 -6.52 -12.49
C VAL A 20 12.31 -7.22 -12.24
N GLY A 21 11.24 -6.75 -12.81
CA GLY A 21 9.92 -7.37 -12.68
C GLY A 21 8.83 -6.37 -12.91
N LYS A 22 7.62 -6.74 -12.51
CA LYS A 22 6.47 -5.84 -12.56
C LYS A 22 5.86 -5.75 -11.18
N VAL A 23 5.16 -4.66 -10.94
CA VAL A 23 4.46 -4.48 -9.65
C VAL A 23 3.28 -5.46 -9.62
N ALA A 24 3.35 -6.42 -8.72
CA ALA A 24 2.27 -7.38 -8.52
C ALA A 24 1.30 -6.85 -7.46
N ASP A 25 1.82 -6.18 -6.45
CA ASP A 25 1.01 -5.61 -5.38
C ASP A 25 1.90 -4.69 -4.56
N LEU A 26 1.28 -3.96 -3.65
CA LEU A 26 2.00 -3.10 -2.71
C LEU A 26 1.69 -3.58 -1.30
N THR A 27 2.73 -3.76 -0.50
CA THR A 27 2.59 -4.17 0.89
C THR A 27 2.37 -2.94 1.74
N VAL A 28 1.36 -2.97 2.58
CA VAL A 28 0.99 -1.85 3.42
C VAL A 28 1.45 -2.08 4.84
N ASP A 29 2.07 -1.08 5.42
CA ASP A 29 2.30 -1.03 6.86
C ASP A 29 1.13 -0.24 7.45
N ALA A 30 0.18 -0.98 8.03
CA ALA A 30 -1.04 -0.35 8.51
C ALA A 30 -0.77 0.52 9.73
N HIS A 31 0.22 0.16 10.53
CA HIS A 31 0.54 0.92 11.72
C HIS A 31 0.95 2.35 11.37
N ASP A 32 1.76 2.50 10.33
CA ASP A 32 2.24 3.80 9.90
C ASP A 32 1.42 4.37 8.75
N ALA A 33 0.48 3.61 8.21
CA ALA A 33 -0.33 4.00 7.06
C ALA A 33 0.55 4.38 5.88
N THR A 34 1.50 3.51 5.55
CA THR A 34 2.43 3.74 4.44
C THR A 34 2.56 2.48 3.61
N VAL A 35 3.05 2.65 2.38
CA VAL A 35 3.48 1.54 1.56
C VAL A 35 4.84 1.11 2.07
N ALA A 36 4.96 -0.16 2.45
CA ALA A 36 6.19 -0.69 3.02
C ALA A 36 7.07 -1.38 2.00
N ALA A 37 6.48 -1.95 0.95
CA ALA A 37 7.24 -2.70 -0.03
C ALA A 37 6.46 -2.81 -1.34
N VAL A 38 7.20 -3.09 -2.40
CA VAL A 38 6.65 -3.38 -3.72
C VAL A 38 6.84 -4.87 -3.97
N ARG A 39 5.73 -5.58 -4.19
CA ARG A 39 5.77 -6.99 -4.53
C ARG A 39 5.96 -7.12 -6.02
N LEU A 40 6.82 -8.05 -6.43
CA LEU A 40 7.19 -8.23 -7.83
C LEU A 40 6.63 -9.52 -8.39
N SER A 41 6.31 -9.48 -9.67
CA SER A 41 6.03 -10.67 -10.44
C SER A 41 6.99 -10.70 -11.63
N GLY A 42 7.33 -11.91 -12.09
CA GLY A 42 8.21 -12.04 -13.24
C GLY A 42 9.66 -11.67 -12.97
N ALA A 43 10.07 -11.68 -11.71
CA ALA A 43 11.45 -11.35 -11.36
C ALA A 43 12.37 -12.48 -11.70
N ALA A 44 13.43 -12.19 -12.47
CA ALA A 44 14.34 -13.20 -12.96
C ALA A 44 15.20 -13.78 -11.85
N ASP A 45 15.51 -13.00 -10.84
CA ASP A 45 16.39 -13.40 -9.75
C ASP A 45 15.65 -13.87 -8.51
N ARG A 46 14.36 -14.11 -8.63
CA ARG A 46 13.48 -14.57 -7.54
C ARG A 46 13.28 -13.53 -6.45
N THR A 47 13.62 -12.29 -6.71
CA THR A 47 13.28 -11.22 -5.77
C THR A 47 11.77 -11.07 -5.78
N GLU A 48 11.14 -11.30 -4.64
CA GLU A 48 9.68 -11.24 -4.56
C GLU A 48 9.17 -9.91 -4.08
N ALA A 49 9.98 -9.18 -3.34
CA ALA A 49 9.57 -7.89 -2.79
C ALA A 49 10.79 -7.00 -2.65
N LEU A 50 10.56 -5.70 -2.84
CA LEU A 50 11.57 -4.68 -2.59
C LEU A 50 11.03 -3.75 -1.51
N PRO A 51 11.81 -3.42 -0.49
CA PRO A 51 11.34 -2.47 0.51
C PRO A 51 11.15 -1.10 -0.10
N TRP A 52 10.26 -0.32 0.48
CA TRP A 52 9.99 1.03 -0.03
C TRP A 52 11.28 1.87 -0.09
N SER A 53 12.21 1.61 0.83
CA SER A 53 13.48 2.34 0.85
C SER A 53 14.32 2.11 -0.41
N ALA A 54 14.04 1.05 -1.16
CA ALA A 54 14.74 0.79 -2.41
C ALA A 54 14.11 1.54 -3.59
N VAL A 55 12.94 2.11 -3.40
CA VAL A 55 12.24 2.80 -4.47
C VAL A 55 12.76 4.22 -4.58
N GLU A 56 13.18 4.60 -5.77
CA GLU A 56 13.67 5.94 -6.04
C GLU A 56 12.58 6.85 -6.55
N ALA A 57 11.69 6.30 -7.37
CA ALA A 57 10.58 7.08 -7.91
C ALA A 57 9.47 6.14 -8.36
N VAL A 58 8.23 6.60 -8.23
CA VAL A 58 7.08 5.92 -8.80
C VAL A 58 6.46 6.89 -9.80
N GLY A 59 6.58 6.57 -11.07
CA GLY A 59 6.02 7.39 -12.13
C GLY A 59 4.78 6.78 -12.74
N THR A 60 4.29 7.42 -13.78
CA THR A 60 3.10 6.92 -14.47
C THR A 60 3.40 5.71 -15.34
N ASP A 61 4.67 5.53 -15.70
CA ASP A 61 5.05 4.49 -16.66
C ASP A 61 5.94 3.42 -16.09
N ALA A 62 6.55 3.66 -14.94
CA ALA A 62 7.49 2.72 -14.34
C ALA A 62 7.77 3.07 -12.90
N VAL A 63 8.22 2.07 -12.14
CA VAL A 63 8.78 2.26 -10.81
C VAL A 63 10.29 2.16 -10.96
N ILE A 64 10.98 3.18 -10.49
CA ILE A 64 12.45 3.22 -10.57
C ILE A 64 13.00 2.87 -9.19
N VAL A 65 13.93 1.92 -9.18
CA VAL A 65 14.54 1.48 -7.92
C VAL A 65 16.03 1.70 -8.00
N HIS A 66 16.67 1.76 -6.84
CA HIS A 66 18.12 1.83 -6.78
C HIS A 66 18.68 0.56 -7.37
N SER A 67 19.95 0.59 -7.70
CA SER A 67 20.59 -0.59 -8.26
C SER A 67 20.37 -1.76 -7.32
N ARG A 68 20.09 -2.88 -7.87
CA ARG A 68 19.99 -4.21 -7.25
C ARG A 68 20.01 -4.26 -5.75
N VAL A 69 18.98 -3.73 -5.16
CA VAL A 69 18.75 -3.97 -3.75
C VAL A 69 18.08 -5.33 -3.67
N THR A 70 18.70 -6.25 -2.94
CA THR A 70 18.13 -7.57 -2.78
C THR A 70 17.07 -7.50 -1.70
N ALA A 71 16.11 -8.40 -1.78
CA ALA A 71 15.09 -8.50 -0.73
C ALA A 71 15.73 -8.74 0.64
N GLU A 72 16.89 -9.34 0.67
CA GLU A 72 17.60 -9.64 1.90
C GLU A 72 17.91 -8.40 2.72
N GLN A 73 18.11 -7.27 2.05
CA GLN A 73 18.55 -6.08 2.76
C GLN A 73 17.45 -5.40 3.55
N GLY A 74 16.21 -5.71 3.22
CA GLY A 74 15.10 -5.05 3.87
C GLY A 74 14.04 -5.97 4.41
N GLN A 75 14.23 -7.28 4.29
CA GLN A 75 13.21 -8.25 4.65
C GLN A 75 12.76 -8.15 6.10
N ASP A 76 13.71 -7.88 6.99
CA ASP A 76 13.39 -7.85 8.41
C ASP A 76 12.44 -6.74 8.78
N ARG A 77 12.31 -5.75 7.90
CA ARG A 77 11.50 -4.57 8.20
C ARG A 77 10.21 -4.52 7.44
N VAL A 78 9.99 -5.51 6.57
CA VAL A 78 8.79 -5.53 5.74
C VAL A 78 7.72 -6.35 6.47
N PRO A 79 6.56 -5.77 6.74
CA PRO A 79 5.49 -6.54 7.39
C PRO A 79 5.00 -7.63 6.46
N ALA A 80 4.29 -8.59 7.04
CA ALA A 80 3.68 -9.66 6.25
C ALA A 80 2.77 -9.05 5.20
N HIS A 81 2.80 -9.62 4.00
CA HIS A 81 1.99 -9.10 2.92
C HIS A 81 0.55 -9.57 3.05
N HIS A 82 -0.37 -8.62 2.98
CA HIS A 82 -1.79 -8.90 2.86
C HIS A 82 -2.33 -8.03 1.74
N ARG A 83 -3.15 -8.61 0.90
CA ARG A 83 -3.71 -7.86 -0.20
C ARG A 83 -4.71 -6.85 0.31
N ALA A 84 -4.45 -5.58 0.05
CA ALA A 84 -5.30 -4.50 0.54
C ALA A 84 -6.53 -4.31 -0.35
N LEU A 85 -6.34 -4.34 -1.67
CA LEU A 85 -7.47 -4.18 -2.59
C LEU A 85 -8.38 -5.38 -2.49
N GLY A 86 -9.67 -5.12 -2.35
CA GLY A 86 -10.66 -6.17 -2.19
C GLY A 86 -10.87 -6.61 -0.76
N SER A 87 -10.08 -6.11 0.18
CA SER A 87 -10.24 -6.47 1.58
C SER A 87 -11.52 -5.87 2.14
N ARG A 88 -12.17 -6.65 3.00
CA ARG A 88 -13.29 -6.14 3.79
C ARG A 88 -12.78 -5.08 4.75
N VAL A 89 -13.55 -4.04 4.96
CA VAL A 89 -13.21 -2.99 5.92
C VAL A 89 -14.12 -3.12 7.14
N LEU A 90 -13.50 -3.14 8.31
CA LEU A 90 -14.21 -3.15 9.58
C LEU A 90 -13.75 -1.95 10.39
N THR A 91 -14.71 -1.32 11.10
CA THR A 91 -14.31 -0.30 12.07
C THR A 91 -13.78 -0.97 13.33
N GLU A 92 -13.17 -0.19 14.21
CA GLU A 92 -12.66 -0.71 15.48
C GLU A 92 -13.77 -1.28 16.36
N HIS A 93 -15.01 -0.97 16.04
CA HIS A 93 -16.17 -1.50 16.77
C HIS A 93 -16.76 -2.74 16.10
N GLY A 94 -16.11 -3.25 15.07
CA GLY A 94 -16.56 -4.46 14.39
C GLY A 94 -17.69 -4.24 13.41
N VAL A 95 -17.89 -3.02 12.95
CA VAL A 95 -18.94 -2.70 11.99
C VAL A 95 -18.37 -2.70 10.58
N GLU A 96 -19.02 -3.41 9.68
CA GLU A 96 -18.55 -3.50 8.31
C GLU A 96 -18.76 -2.18 7.57
N HIS A 97 -17.74 -1.80 6.77
CA HIS A 97 -17.75 -0.54 6.02
C HIS A 97 -17.41 -0.78 4.55
N GLY A 98 -17.87 -1.88 4.00
CA GLY A 98 -17.65 -2.21 2.60
C GLY A 98 -16.30 -2.86 2.36
N THR A 99 -15.84 -2.80 1.13
CA THR A 99 -14.54 -3.37 0.73
C THR A 99 -13.69 -2.29 0.10
N VAL A 100 -12.38 -2.45 0.19
CA VAL A 100 -11.44 -1.51 -0.41
C VAL A 100 -11.46 -1.69 -1.92
N ARG A 101 -11.84 -0.66 -2.63
CA ARG A 101 -11.86 -0.68 -4.10
C ARG A 101 -10.58 -0.14 -4.69
N ASP A 102 -9.99 0.84 -4.04
CA ASP A 102 -8.71 1.39 -4.47
C ASP A 102 -8.11 2.15 -3.30
N ILE A 103 -6.85 2.51 -3.44
CA ILE A 103 -6.13 3.23 -2.40
C ILE A 103 -5.33 4.33 -3.07
N ALA A 104 -5.46 5.56 -2.57
CA ALA A 104 -4.63 6.67 -3.02
C ALA A 104 -3.43 6.76 -2.09
N PHE A 105 -2.25 6.95 -2.66
CA PHE A 105 -1.04 7.11 -1.88
C PHE A 105 -0.15 8.17 -2.50
N ASP A 106 0.73 8.72 -1.69
CA ASP A 106 1.72 9.68 -2.14
C ASP A 106 2.90 8.91 -2.74
N PRO A 107 3.18 9.05 -4.03
CA PRO A 107 4.24 8.26 -4.66
C PRO A 107 5.64 8.67 -4.20
N VAL A 108 5.79 9.81 -3.54
CA VAL A 108 7.08 10.23 -3.02
C VAL A 108 7.33 9.65 -1.64
N SER A 109 6.38 9.81 -0.73
CA SER A 109 6.56 9.38 0.65
C SER A 109 6.06 7.96 0.92
N GLY A 110 5.18 7.45 0.08
CA GLY A 110 4.53 6.17 0.31
C GLY A 110 3.34 6.27 1.24
N ARG A 111 3.00 7.47 1.71
CA ARG A 111 1.91 7.62 2.67
C ARG A 111 0.57 7.25 2.04
N ILE A 112 -0.22 6.46 2.76
CA ILE A 112 -1.58 6.13 2.34
C ILE A 112 -2.45 7.34 2.65
N LEU A 113 -3.10 7.86 1.63
CA LEU A 113 -3.91 9.07 1.75
C LEU A 113 -5.38 8.75 1.96
N THR A 114 -5.92 7.85 1.16
CA THR A 114 -7.35 7.57 1.15
C THR A 114 -7.60 6.13 0.76
N LEU A 115 -8.52 5.49 1.48
CA LEU A 115 -9.07 4.20 1.09
C LEU A 115 -10.43 4.46 0.45
N TYR A 116 -10.65 3.95 -0.74
CA TYR A 116 -11.92 4.12 -1.45
C TYR A 116 -12.77 2.87 -1.29
N THR A 117 -13.98 3.04 -0.82
CA THR A 117 -14.95 1.95 -0.71
C THR A 117 -16.26 2.38 -1.37
N ALA A 118 -17.16 1.40 -1.58
CA ALA A 118 -18.48 1.71 -2.12
C ALA A 118 -19.28 2.60 -1.16
N LEU A 119 -18.94 2.57 0.11
CA LEU A 119 -19.67 3.34 1.12
C LEU A 119 -19.02 4.69 1.41
N GLY A 120 -17.95 5.02 0.68
CA GLY A 120 -17.31 6.33 0.82
C GLY A 120 -15.82 6.22 1.00
N GLU A 121 -15.21 7.37 1.22
CA GLU A 121 -13.77 7.48 1.37
C GLU A 121 -13.39 7.45 2.83
N ILE A 122 -12.27 6.79 3.11
CA ILE A 122 -11.75 6.69 4.47
C ILE A 122 -10.34 7.26 4.46
N ALA A 123 -10.07 8.21 5.34
CA ALA A 123 -8.73 8.80 5.42
C ALA A 123 -7.72 7.71 5.78
N GLY A 124 -6.58 7.73 5.11
CA GLY A 124 -5.54 6.73 5.36
C GLY A 124 -5.06 6.71 6.80
N ALA A 125 -5.07 7.87 7.46
CA ALA A 125 -4.65 7.95 8.85
C ALA A 125 -5.55 7.17 9.81
N ARG A 126 -6.74 6.78 9.37
CA ARG A 126 -7.64 5.97 10.19
C ARG A 126 -7.32 4.48 10.14
N LEU A 127 -6.43 4.07 9.25
CA LEU A 127 -6.06 2.66 9.13
C LEU A 127 -5.34 2.21 10.40
N MET A 128 -5.80 1.12 11.00
CA MET A 128 -5.21 0.57 12.22
C MET A 128 -4.51 -0.74 11.99
N GLY A 129 -5.04 -1.56 11.09
CA GLY A 129 -4.48 -2.86 10.84
C GLY A 129 -4.94 -3.40 9.51
N LEU A 130 -4.14 -4.29 8.96
CA LEU A 130 -4.49 -5.00 7.73
C LEU A 130 -4.00 -6.42 7.89
N GLY A 131 -4.92 -7.35 7.81
CA GLY A 131 -4.61 -8.77 7.92
C GLY A 131 -5.32 -9.57 6.86
N SER A 132 -5.29 -10.89 7.03
CA SER A 132 -5.89 -11.78 6.03
C SER A 132 -7.41 -11.70 6.02
N TYR A 133 -8.01 -11.26 7.13
CA TYR A 133 -9.46 -11.21 7.24
C TYR A 133 -10.04 -9.87 6.81
N ALA A 134 -9.40 -8.78 7.17
CA ALA A 134 -9.98 -7.46 6.93
C ALA A 134 -8.94 -6.36 7.13
N ALA A 135 -9.28 -5.18 6.65
CA ALA A 135 -8.62 -3.94 7.06
C ALA A 135 -9.45 -3.34 8.18
N VAL A 136 -8.80 -2.94 9.26
CA VAL A 136 -9.48 -2.34 10.39
C VAL A 136 -9.13 -0.86 10.44
N VAL A 137 -10.16 -0.03 10.56
CA VAL A 137 -10.00 1.42 10.60
C VAL A 137 -10.64 1.96 11.87
N ARG A 138 -10.13 3.11 12.32
CA ARG A 138 -10.75 3.80 13.44
C ARG A 138 -12.12 4.29 13.03
N ALA A 139 -13.05 4.21 13.97
CA ALA A 139 -14.37 4.76 13.74
C ALA A 139 -14.26 6.27 13.55
N GLU A 140 -15.18 6.82 12.76
CA GLU A 140 -15.16 8.23 12.48
C GLU A 140 -15.38 9.01 13.75
N PRO A 141 -14.48 9.89 14.09
CA PRO A 141 -14.66 10.60 15.35
C PRO A 141 -15.78 11.58 15.26
N ALA A 142 -16.19 11.94 14.41
CA ALA A 142 -17.12 12.88 14.55
C ALA A 142 -18.17 13.28 14.34
N LEU A 143 -18.03 12.94 14.31
CA LEU A 143 -18.76 13.23 14.19
C LEU A 143 -19.37 13.55 14.98
N THR A 144 -19.03 12.95 15.17
CA THR A 144 -19.36 12.96 15.90
C THR A 144 -19.43 13.90 16.51
N GLY A 145 -19.13 13.71 16.74
CA GLY A 145 -19.26 14.57 17.40
C GLY A 145 -19.48 15.66 16.81
N ALA A 146 -19.47 15.63 16.07
CA ALA A 146 -19.65 16.71 15.67
C ALA A 146 -20.82 17.20 15.91
N VAL A 147 -20.83 16.75 16.06
CA VAL A 147 -21.51 17.04 16.37
C VAL A 147 -22.18 17.10 17.14
N GLY A 148 -21.99 16.76 17.32
CA GLY A 148 -22.40 16.74 17.93
C GLY A 148 -22.91 16.94 18.63
N SER A 149 -22.88 16.98 18.62
CA SER A 149 -23.18 17.14 19.24
C SER A 149 -23.53 17.61 19.73
N PRO A 150 -23.83 17.79 19.97
CA PRO A 150 -24.21 18.24 20.56
C PRO A 150 -24.50 18.63 21.12
#